data_c6e237eaf1c159ca761ecd26c21fb82c
#
_entry.id   c6e237eaf1c159ca761ecd26c21fb82c
#
_cell.length_a   1.000
_cell.length_b   1.000
_cell.length_c   1.000
_cell.angle_alpha   90.00
_cell.angle_beta   90.00
_cell.angle_gamma   90.00
#
_symmetry.space_group_name_H-M   'P 1'
#
loop_
_entity.id
_entity.type
_entity.pdbx_description
1 polymer ?
#
loop_
_entity_poly.entity_id
_entity_poly.type
_entity_poly.pdbx_seq_one_letter_code
_entity_poly.pdbx_strand_id
1 'polypeptide(L)'
;MQINTSSILETKIEDKFYVLKSENDGKKNRNLKKEIDTSFIQFHFVSEGQAIFSFNNGAYKMSVNKGKYIVLYNPIKNLPLNAVISPKSNVLSVLISIKKFHKLFSEDSNNIQFLKDENANQKYYYENKISNPIFLVLNELKRFDINSSTKNLFLKAKIYELFSHLYNRNRDLNIEQCPFLTNEENFKKIKKAKDIIIKNMTDPPSLVELSEEINLSLKKLKEGFKKIYGKPVYQFLIEYKMELAKKLLSENDYNVNEVSLKLGYSNASHFITAFKNKYGLTPKNFKKNY
;
A
#
# COMPACT_ATOMS: atom_id res chain seq x y z
N MET A 1 30.67 3.76 12.17
CA MET A 1 29.62 3.60 11.14
C MET A 1 28.30 4.08 11.74
N GLN A 2 27.92 5.33 11.52
CA GLN A 2 26.67 5.88 12.02
C GLN A 2 25.54 5.33 11.15
N ILE A 3 24.65 4.57 11.75
CA ILE A 3 23.39 4.14 11.14
C ILE A 3 22.55 5.40 10.99
N ASN A 4 22.42 5.90 9.76
CA ASN A 4 21.53 7.01 9.41
C ASN A 4 20.07 6.55 9.68
N THR A 5 19.60 6.80 10.87
CA THR A 5 18.19 6.77 11.22
C THR A 5 17.49 7.84 10.41
N SER A 6 16.61 7.41 9.53
CA SER A 6 15.73 8.21 8.68
C SER A 6 15.13 9.38 9.46
N SER A 7 15.25 10.59 8.93
CA SER A 7 14.63 11.79 9.49
C SER A 7 13.11 11.75 9.34
N ILE A 8 12.46 10.95 10.18
CA ILE A 8 11.03 11.08 10.44
C ILE A 8 10.93 12.18 11.48
N LEU A 9 10.31 13.26 11.10
CA LEU A 9 10.02 14.31 12.04
C LEU A 9 8.67 14.05 12.68
N GLU A 10 8.69 13.42 13.84
CA GLU A 10 7.49 13.21 14.65
C GLU A 10 7.25 14.40 15.57
N THR A 11 6.04 14.92 15.58
CA THR A 11 5.59 15.94 16.52
C THR A 11 4.38 15.44 17.28
N LYS A 12 4.48 15.36 18.59
CA LYS A 12 3.34 15.13 19.48
C LYS A 12 2.60 16.46 19.66
N ILE A 13 1.39 16.56 19.13
CA ILE A 13 0.54 17.75 19.29
C ILE A 13 -0.10 17.72 20.67
N GLU A 14 -0.70 16.57 21.02
CA GLU A 14 -1.32 16.27 22.31
C GLU A 14 -1.13 14.78 22.62
N ASP A 15 -1.59 14.36 23.82
CA ASP A 15 -1.64 12.94 24.10
C ASP A 15 -2.46 12.19 23.04
N LYS A 16 -1.91 11.08 22.50
CA LYS A 16 -2.52 10.29 21.42
C LYS A 16 -2.92 11.10 20.17
N PHE A 17 -2.15 12.15 19.85
CA PHE A 17 -2.31 12.94 18.65
C PHE A 17 -0.93 13.35 18.11
N TYR A 18 -0.54 12.82 16.96
CA TYR A 18 0.80 12.96 16.38
C TYR A 18 0.72 13.35 14.91
N VAL A 19 1.71 14.11 14.47
CA VAL A 19 1.98 14.41 13.06
C VAL A 19 3.37 13.91 12.73
N LEU A 20 3.51 13.12 11.67
CA LEU A 20 4.76 12.62 11.15
C LEU A 20 4.98 13.22 9.77
N LYS A 21 6.10 13.92 9.60
CA LYS A 21 6.59 14.37 8.29
C LYS A 21 7.69 13.44 7.83
N SER A 22 7.56 12.90 6.63
CA SER A 22 8.52 11.99 6.01
C SER A 22 8.86 12.52 4.63
N GLU A 23 10.04 13.10 4.49
CA GLU A 23 10.58 13.61 3.23
C GLU A 23 11.75 12.73 2.78
N ASN A 24 11.75 12.37 1.52
CA ASN A 24 12.84 11.60 0.93
C ASN A 24 13.39 12.32 -0.31
N ASP A 25 14.35 13.22 -0.12
CA ASP A 25 15.06 13.92 -1.20
C ASP A 25 16.23 13.12 -1.76
N GLY A 26 16.51 11.95 -1.17
CA GLY A 26 17.60 11.07 -1.57
C GLY A 26 17.32 10.30 -2.86
N LYS A 27 18.34 9.52 -3.28
CA LYS A 27 18.27 8.65 -4.46
C LYS A 27 17.78 7.22 -4.15
N LYS A 28 17.70 6.83 -2.88
CA LYS A 28 17.30 5.48 -2.42
C LYS A 28 16.00 5.53 -1.66
N ASN A 29 15.28 4.41 -1.66
CA ASN A 29 14.09 4.25 -0.83
C ASN A 29 14.40 4.41 0.65
N ARG A 30 13.47 4.98 1.42
CA ARG A 30 13.53 5.08 2.88
C ARG A 30 12.43 4.24 3.51
N ASN A 31 12.76 3.57 4.60
CA ASN A 31 11.80 2.79 5.38
C ASN A 31 11.26 3.63 6.53
N LEU A 32 9.95 3.62 6.70
CA LEU A 32 9.21 4.25 7.78
C LEU A 32 8.54 3.15 8.59
N LYS A 33 8.87 3.05 9.89
CA LYS A 33 8.27 2.06 10.80
C LYS A 33 7.87 2.73 12.10
N LYS A 34 6.63 2.45 12.54
CA LYS A 34 6.12 2.87 13.85
C LYS A 34 5.04 1.90 14.30
N GLU A 35 5.13 1.44 15.53
CA GLU A 35 4.07 0.66 16.15
C GLU A 35 2.86 1.56 16.47
N ILE A 36 1.68 1.10 16.07
CA ILE A 36 0.41 1.81 16.25
C ILE A 36 -0.63 0.81 16.71
N ASP A 37 -1.23 1.10 17.85
CA ASP A 37 -2.26 0.26 18.44
C ASP A 37 -3.65 0.48 17.81
N THR A 38 -4.63 -0.33 18.23
CA THR A 38 -6.00 -0.30 17.72
C THR A 38 -6.77 0.99 18.04
N SER A 39 -6.25 1.83 18.91
CA SER A 39 -6.93 3.06 19.32
C SER A 39 -6.78 4.21 18.32
N PHE A 40 -5.87 4.08 17.33
CA PHE A 40 -5.56 5.14 16.38
C PHE A 40 -6.26 4.97 15.04
N ILE A 41 -6.83 6.08 14.56
CA ILE A 41 -7.11 6.29 13.15
C ILE A 41 -5.91 7.00 12.51
N GLN A 42 -5.56 6.58 11.31
CA GLN A 42 -4.38 7.03 10.58
C GLN A 42 -4.79 7.70 9.27
N PHE A 43 -4.22 8.86 9.00
CA PHE A 43 -4.36 9.59 7.74
C PHE A 43 -2.99 9.73 7.11
N HIS A 44 -2.82 9.30 5.87
CA HIS A 44 -1.55 9.39 5.17
C HIS A 44 -1.75 10.10 3.83
N PHE A 45 -1.10 11.24 3.65
CA PHE A 45 -1.18 12.09 2.47
C PHE A 45 0.14 12.02 1.70
N VAL A 46 0.09 11.64 0.43
CA VAL A 46 1.24 11.63 -0.46
C VAL A 46 1.14 12.82 -1.41
N SER A 47 1.78 13.92 -1.05
CA SER A 47 1.76 15.16 -1.85
C SER A 47 2.71 15.10 -3.03
N GLU A 48 3.84 14.36 -2.90
CA GLU A 48 4.84 14.16 -3.94
C GLU A 48 5.36 12.72 -3.93
N GLY A 49 5.70 12.18 -5.10
CA GLY A 49 6.28 10.85 -5.26
C GLY A 49 5.34 9.68 -4.94
N GLN A 50 5.82 8.70 -4.19
CA GLN A 50 5.10 7.46 -3.88
C GLN A 50 5.47 6.92 -2.51
N ALA A 51 4.49 6.34 -1.83
CA ALA A 51 4.70 5.55 -0.62
C ALA A 51 4.06 4.16 -0.78
N ILE A 52 4.77 3.11 -0.35
CA ILE A 52 4.29 1.73 -0.37
C ILE A 52 4.11 1.27 1.07
N PHE A 53 2.87 1.21 1.52
CA PHE A 53 2.49 0.71 2.84
C PHE A 53 2.43 -0.81 2.84
N SER A 54 2.96 -1.42 3.89
CA SER A 54 3.02 -2.88 4.05
C SER A 54 2.29 -3.30 5.32
N PHE A 55 1.45 -4.33 5.21
CA PHE A 55 0.65 -4.88 6.30
C PHE A 55 0.86 -6.40 6.41
N ASN A 56 0.50 -6.98 7.56
CA ASN A 56 0.62 -8.41 7.82
C ASN A 56 2.02 -8.96 7.48
N ASN A 57 3.07 -8.35 8.07
CA ASN A 57 4.47 -8.72 7.85
C ASN A 57 4.89 -8.69 6.36
N GLY A 58 4.36 -7.71 5.60
CA GLY A 58 4.69 -7.54 4.18
C GLY A 58 3.88 -8.40 3.22
N ALA A 59 2.97 -9.22 3.73
CA ALA A 59 2.10 -10.07 2.89
C ALA A 59 1.10 -9.25 2.05
N TYR A 60 0.76 -8.05 2.51
CA TYR A 60 -0.07 -7.09 1.77
C TYR A 60 0.67 -5.77 1.60
N LYS A 61 0.73 -5.28 0.37
CA LYS A 61 1.35 -3.99 0.03
C LYS A 61 0.35 -3.10 -0.70
N MET A 62 0.32 -1.83 -0.32
CA MET A 62 -0.52 -0.81 -0.90
C MET A 62 0.34 0.36 -1.37
N SER A 63 0.28 0.66 -2.65
CA SER A 63 0.99 1.79 -3.24
C SER A 63 0.07 3.00 -3.30
N VAL A 64 0.49 4.08 -2.65
CA VAL A 64 -0.18 5.38 -2.69
C VAL A 64 0.70 6.35 -3.47
N ASN A 65 0.16 6.86 -4.57
CA ASN A 65 0.87 7.75 -5.47
C ASN A 65 0.60 9.23 -5.14
N LYS A 66 1.43 10.11 -5.70
CA LYS A 66 1.27 11.56 -5.64
C LYS A 66 -0.18 12.00 -5.84
N GLY A 67 -0.64 12.93 -5.02
CA GLY A 67 -1.98 13.52 -5.10
C GLY A 67 -3.08 12.64 -4.52
N LYS A 68 -2.71 11.60 -3.75
CA LYS A 68 -3.66 10.72 -3.06
C LYS A 68 -3.43 10.71 -1.56
N TYR A 69 -4.48 10.38 -0.83
CA TYR A 69 -4.41 10.09 0.61
C TYR A 69 -5.18 8.82 0.93
N ILE A 70 -4.82 8.22 2.06
CA ILE A 70 -5.51 7.05 2.62
C ILE A 70 -5.89 7.32 4.07
N VAL A 71 -7.02 6.76 4.50
CA VAL A 71 -7.45 6.73 5.88
C VAL A 71 -7.57 5.27 6.31
N LEU A 72 -6.96 4.93 7.44
CA LEU A 72 -6.91 3.56 7.96
C LEU A 72 -7.37 3.52 9.40
N TYR A 73 -8.24 2.57 9.73
CA TYR A 73 -8.64 2.25 11.10
C TYR A 73 -8.95 0.77 11.23
N ASN A 74 -8.47 0.15 12.30
CA ASN A 74 -8.81 -1.23 12.63
C ASN A 74 -8.97 -1.37 14.15
N PRO A 75 -10.19 -1.53 14.66
CA PRO A 75 -10.45 -1.66 16.09
C PRO A 75 -10.05 -3.02 16.67
N ILE A 76 -9.79 -4.03 15.80
CA ILE A 76 -9.56 -5.42 16.22
C ILE A 76 -8.07 -5.75 16.27
N LYS A 77 -7.27 -5.20 15.34
CA LYS A 77 -5.84 -5.49 15.23
C LYS A 77 -5.01 -4.23 15.06
N ASN A 78 -3.84 -4.22 15.67
CA ASN A 78 -2.85 -3.19 15.45
C ASN A 78 -2.53 -3.04 13.97
N LEU A 79 -2.47 -1.79 13.51
CA LEU A 79 -2.03 -1.42 12.16
C LEU A 79 -0.71 -0.65 12.27
N PRO A 80 0.43 -1.32 12.41
CA PRO A 80 1.71 -0.64 12.46
C PRO A 80 1.94 0.11 11.14
N LEU A 81 2.44 1.34 11.25
CA LEU A 81 2.91 2.08 10.11
C LEU A 81 4.21 1.45 9.61
N ASN A 82 4.14 0.77 8.50
CA ASN A 82 5.28 0.17 7.83
C ASN A 82 5.21 0.55 6.35
N ALA A 83 6.03 1.52 5.96
CA ALA A 83 6.01 2.06 4.61
C ALA A 83 7.41 2.23 4.03
N VAL A 84 7.51 2.08 2.71
CA VAL A 84 8.68 2.42 1.91
C VAL A 84 8.38 3.71 1.17
N ILE A 85 9.17 4.74 1.45
CA ILE A 85 9.04 6.07 0.84
C ILE A 85 10.04 6.16 -0.31
N SER A 86 9.54 6.29 -1.53
CA SER A 86 10.37 6.37 -2.74
C SER A 86 11.19 7.68 -2.79
N PRO A 87 12.23 7.77 -3.62
CA PRO A 87 12.95 9.01 -3.87
C PRO A 87 12.00 10.14 -4.32
N LYS A 88 12.34 11.39 -3.96
CA LYS A 88 11.57 12.60 -4.28
C LYS A 88 10.11 12.51 -3.82
N SER A 89 9.88 11.94 -2.65
CA SER A 89 8.55 11.77 -2.08
C SER A 89 8.37 12.56 -0.79
N ASN A 90 7.16 13.07 -0.62
CA ASN A 90 6.72 13.77 0.58
C ASN A 90 5.44 13.15 1.10
N VAL A 91 5.48 12.69 2.34
CA VAL A 91 4.37 12.03 3.03
C VAL A 91 4.11 12.70 4.37
N LEU A 92 2.89 13.19 4.54
CA LEU A 92 2.38 13.64 5.84
C LEU A 92 1.47 12.56 6.41
N SER A 93 1.74 12.14 7.65
CA SER A 93 0.87 11.21 8.36
C SER A 93 0.32 11.86 9.63
N VAL A 94 -0.99 11.73 9.83
CA VAL A 94 -1.68 12.17 11.05
C VAL A 94 -2.19 10.94 11.77
N LEU A 95 -1.78 10.78 13.03
CA LEU A 95 -2.22 9.71 13.91
C LEU A 95 -3.00 10.33 15.06
N ILE A 96 -4.27 10.01 15.17
CA ILE A 96 -5.14 10.53 16.22
C ILE A 96 -5.96 9.39 16.82
N SER A 97 -6.12 9.36 18.16
CA SER A 97 -6.98 8.34 18.75
C SER A 97 -8.42 8.51 18.29
N ILE A 98 -9.11 7.41 18.04
CA ILE A 98 -10.51 7.40 17.62
C ILE A 98 -11.39 8.19 18.59
N LYS A 99 -11.12 8.09 19.88
CA LYS A 99 -11.84 8.84 20.93
C LYS A 99 -11.67 10.36 20.81
N LYS A 100 -10.43 10.84 20.47
CA LYS A 100 -10.20 12.26 20.23
C LYS A 100 -10.81 12.72 18.91
N PHE A 101 -10.71 11.89 17.89
CA PHE A 101 -11.32 12.17 16.60
C PHE A 101 -12.84 12.32 16.72
N HIS A 102 -13.53 11.43 17.45
CA HIS A 102 -14.94 11.55 17.77
C HIS A 102 -15.29 12.90 18.45
N LYS A 103 -14.46 13.34 19.39
CA LYS A 103 -14.67 14.61 20.07
C LYS A 103 -14.65 15.82 19.14
N LEU A 104 -13.92 15.78 18.03
CA LEU A 104 -13.88 16.87 17.06
C LEU A 104 -15.20 17.03 16.30
N PHE A 105 -15.97 15.95 16.22
CA PHE A 105 -17.22 15.88 15.47
C PHE A 105 -18.41 15.48 16.34
N SER A 106 -18.38 15.78 17.66
CA SER A 106 -19.41 15.34 18.60
C SER A 106 -20.84 15.81 18.24
N GLU A 107 -20.96 16.93 17.55
CA GLU A 107 -22.24 17.46 17.06
C GLU A 107 -22.61 16.92 15.69
N ASP A 108 -21.61 16.50 14.88
CA ASP A 108 -21.75 16.05 13.50
C ASP A 108 -21.42 14.56 13.28
N SER A 109 -21.22 13.79 14.36
CA SER A 109 -20.76 12.39 14.27
C SER A 109 -21.66 11.49 13.42
N ASN A 110 -22.96 11.79 13.36
CA ASN A 110 -23.92 11.06 12.53
C ASN A 110 -23.69 11.21 11.02
N ASN A 111 -22.95 12.26 10.60
CA ASN A 111 -22.63 12.52 9.20
C ASN A 111 -21.35 11.80 8.74
N ILE A 112 -20.59 11.23 9.67
CA ILE A 112 -19.35 10.50 9.39
C ILE A 112 -19.59 9.01 9.58
N GLN A 113 -19.77 8.27 8.50
CA GLN A 113 -20.27 6.91 8.50
C GLN A 113 -19.49 5.93 9.39
N PHE A 114 -18.15 6.03 9.47
CA PHE A 114 -17.35 5.11 10.29
C PHE A 114 -17.35 5.49 11.78
N LEU A 115 -17.88 6.66 12.15
CA LEU A 115 -18.05 7.10 13.54
C LEU A 115 -19.40 6.69 14.13
N LYS A 116 -20.34 6.17 13.32
CA LYS A 116 -21.62 5.69 13.83
C LYS A 116 -21.41 4.48 14.75
N ASP A 117 -22.19 4.40 15.82
CA ASP A 117 -22.08 3.31 16.79
C ASP A 117 -22.25 1.92 16.19
N GLU A 118 -23.09 1.78 15.18
CA GLU A 118 -23.26 0.54 14.41
C GLU A 118 -21.98 0.07 13.70
N ASN A 119 -21.03 0.98 13.45
CA ASN A 119 -19.76 0.75 12.78
C ASN A 119 -18.55 0.72 13.73
N ALA A 120 -18.75 0.84 15.05
CA ALA A 120 -17.68 0.96 16.05
C ALA A 120 -16.65 -0.19 15.99
N ASN A 121 -17.09 -1.38 15.59
CA ASN A 121 -16.23 -2.57 15.44
C ASN A 121 -15.82 -2.86 14.00
N GLN A 122 -16.13 -1.98 13.06
CA GLN A 122 -15.78 -2.18 11.65
C GLN A 122 -14.42 -1.58 11.32
N LYS A 123 -13.67 -2.32 10.52
CA LYS A 123 -12.41 -1.83 9.93
C LYS A 123 -12.75 -0.81 8.85
N TYR A 124 -12.02 0.30 8.86
CA TYR A 124 -12.21 1.37 7.90
C TYR A 124 -10.97 1.56 7.03
N TYR A 125 -11.20 1.63 5.73
CA TYR A 125 -10.21 2.01 4.74
C TYR A 125 -10.86 2.93 3.72
N TYR A 126 -10.18 4.01 3.42
CA TYR A 126 -10.60 4.95 2.41
C TYR A 126 -9.40 5.51 1.66
N GLU A 127 -9.46 5.52 0.32
CA GLU A 127 -8.47 6.16 -0.55
C GLU A 127 -9.17 7.17 -1.44
N ASN A 128 -8.60 8.37 -1.57
CA ASN A 128 -9.12 9.38 -2.48
C ASN A 128 -8.01 10.33 -2.95
N LYS A 129 -8.38 11.20 -3.90
CA LYS A 129 -7.51 12.26 -4.40
C LYS A 129 -7.45 13.42 -3.42
N ILE A 130 -6.28 14.02 -3.29
CA ILE A 130 -6.07 15.28 -2.57
C ILE A 130 -6.73 16.40 -3.38
N SER A 131 -7.72 17.08 -2.80
CA SER A 131 -8.35 18.25 -3.40
C SER A 131 -7.47 19.49 -3.28
N ASN A 132 -7.72 20.52 -4.07
CA ASN A 132 -6.94 21.77 -4.01
C ASN A 132 -6.90 22.41 -2.61
N PRO A 133 -8.00 22.52 -1.84
CA PRO A 133 -7.93 23.04 -0.47
C PRO A 133 -7.01 22.19 0.43
N ILE A 134 -7.14 20.86 0.37
CA ILE A 134 -6.27 19.95 1.13
C ILE A 134 -4.80 20.14 0.73
N PHE A 135 -4.52 20.28 -0.58
CA PHE A 135 -3.15 20.49 -1.08
C PHE A 135 -2.53 21.80 -0.56
N LEU A 136 -3.30 22.87 -0.45
CA LEU A 136 -2.83 24.13 0.12
C LEU A 136 -2.43 23.98 1.59
N VAL A 137 -3.28 23.35 2.40
CA VAL A 137 -2.96 23.06 3.81
C VAL A 137 -1.70 22.21 3.96
N LEU A 138 -1.55 21.17 3.11
CA LEU A 138 -0.35 20.31 3.11
C LEU A 138 0.92 21.10 2.79
N ASN A 139 0.85 22.04 1.84
CA ASN A 139 1.99 22.90 1.50
C ASN A 139 2.38 23.85 2.64
N GLU A 140 1.41 24.40 3.36
CA GLU A 140 1.66 25.22 4.54
C GLU A 140 2.29 24.38 5.65
N LEU A 141 1.78 23.18 5.90
CA LEU A 141 2.35 22.23 6.84
C LEU A 141 3.79 21.84 6.47
N LYS A 142 4.10 21.70 5.16
CA LYS A 142 5.45 21.40 4.68
C LYS A 142 6.43 22.52 5.00
N ARG A 143 6.03 23.77 4.77
CA ARG A 143 6.91 24.96 4.88
C ARG A 143 7.08 25.49 6.30
N PHE A 144 6.25 25.05 7.24
CA PHE A 144 6.27 25.60 8.58
C PHE A 144 7.54 25.24 9.35
N ASP A 145 8.15 26.27 10.00
CA ASP A 145 9.32 26.07 10.85
C ASP A 145 8.94 25.36 12.15
N ILE A 146 9.55 24.20 12.32
CA ILE A 146 9.31 23.30 13.43
C ILE A 146 9.88 23.83 14.76
N ASN A 147 10.80 24.77 14.72
CA ASN A 147 11.42 25.37 15.90
C ASN A 147 10.61 26.53 16.50
N SER A 148 9.49 26.92 15.85
CA SER A 148 8.62 27.98 16.35
C SER A 148 8.00 27.63 17.71
N SER A 149 7.94 28.61 18.61
CA SER A 149 7.26 28.49 19.91
C SER A 149 5.77 28.20 19.78
N THR A 150 5.15 28.58 18.66
CA THR A 150 3.73 28.35 18.34
C THR A 150 3.48 27.06 17.56
N LYS A 151 4.49 26.21 17.41
CA LYS A 151 4.44 24.98 16.60
C LYS A 151 3.19 24.13 16.83
N ASN A 152 2.92 23.80 18.09
CA ASN A 152 1.81 22.91 18.41
C ASN A 152 0.46 23.56 18.10
N LEU A 153 0.33 24.86 18.34
CA LEU A 153 -0.89 25.62 18.00
C LEU A 153 -1.10 25.64 16.48
N PHE A 154 -0.07 25.97 15.72
CA PHE A 154 -0.14 26.00 14.27
C PHE A 154 -0.49 24.62 13.68
N LEU A 155 0.23 23.57 14.09
CA LEU A 155 -0.03 22.21 13.60
C LEU A 155 -1.45 21.76 13.94
N LYS A 156 -1.93 22.04 15.15
CA LYS A 156 -3.29 21.72 15.58
C LYS A 156 -4.34 22.43 14.72
N ALA A 157 -4.19 23.74 14.52
CA ALA A 157 -5.07 24.53 13.67
C ALA A 157 -5.11 23.99 12.22
N LYS A 158 -3.95 23.71 11.62
CA LYS A 158 -3.85 23.22 10.25
C LYS A 158 -4.39 21.79 10.08
N ILE A 159 -4.24 20.92 11.08
CA ILE A 159 -4.84 19.59 11.03
C ILE A 159 -6.37 19.67 11.19
N TYR A 160 -6.89 20.57 11.99
CA TYR A 160 -8.33 20.77 12.10
C TYR A 160 -8.92 21.33 10.80
N GLU A 161 -8.25 22.28 10.15
CA GLU A 161 -8.58 22.76 8.81
C GLU A 161 -8.58 21.63 7.78
N LEU A 162 -7.54 20.77 7.82
CA LEU A 162 -7.43 19.59 6.98
C LEU A 162 -8.63 18.65 7.16
N PHE A 163 -9.01 18.35 8.41
CA PHE A 163 -10.18 17.53 8.71
C PHE A 163 -11.47 18.19 8.26
N SER A 164 -11.62 19.50 8.43
CA SER A 164 -12.76 20.25 7.91
C SER A 164 -12.89 20.06 6.40
N HIS A 165 -11.83 20.20 5.63
CA HIS A 165 -11.86 19.96 4.19
C HIS A 165 -12.12 18.50 3.80
N LEU A 166 -11.67 17.54 4.59
CA LEU A 166 -11.94 16.12 4.34
C LEU A 166 -13.41 15.77 4.52
N TYR A 167 -14.08 16.35 5.52
CA TYR A 167 -15.43 15.97 5.94
C TYR A 167 -16.51 17.02 5.62
N ASN A 168 -16.16 18.18 5.05
CA ASN A 168 -17.10 19.27 4.69
C ASN A 168 -18.01 18.96 3.48
N ARG A 169 -17.95 17.77 2.90
CA ARG A 169 -18.82 17.41 1.78
C ARG A 169 -19.83 16.37 2.21
N ASN A 170 -21.12 16.74 2.24
CA ASN A 170 -22.28 15.84 2.14
C ASN A 170 -22.21 15.08 0.79
N ARG A 171 -21.23 14.25 0.60
CA ARG A 171 -21.19 13.28 -0.50
C ARG A 171 -21.33 11.92 0.12
N ASP A 172 -22.28 11.16 -0.41
CA ASP A 172 -22.24 9.71 -0.35
C ASP A 172 -20.81 9.28 -0.61
N LEU A 173 -20.06 9.12 0.47
CA LEU A 173 -18.79 8.46 0.43
C LEU A 173 -19.18 7.04 0.06
N ASN A 174 -19.15 6.72 -1.24
CA ASN A 174 -19.01 5.36 -1.68
C ASN A 174 -17.71 4.87 -1.03
N ILE A 175 -17.88 4.34 0.17
CA ILE A 175 -16.83 3.67 0.90
C ILE A 175 -16.51 2.49 0.02
N GLU A 176 -15.53 2.64 -0.85
CA GLU A 176 -14.82 1.50 -1.38
C GLU A 176 -14.14 0.88 -0.16
N GLN A 177 -14.92 0.07 0.56
CA GLN A 177 -14.40 -0.79 1.60
C GLN A 177 -13.26 -1.56 0.96
N CYS A 178 -12.03 -1.31 1.41
CA CYS A 178 -10.95 -2.19 1.03
C CYS A 178 -11.37 -3.60 1.47
N PRO A 179 -11.72 -4.50 0.54
CA PRO A 179 -12.24 -5.83 0.90
C PRO A 179 -11.29 -6.59 1.82
N PHE A 180 -10.04 -6.15 1.87
CA PHE A 180 -8.95 -6.79 2.60
C PHE A 180 -8.74 -6.27 4.01
N LEU A 181 -9.09 -5.01 4.30
CA LEU A 181 -9.12 -4.52 5.69
C LEU A 181 -10.43 -4.92 6.40
N THR A 182 -11.51 -5.09 5.65
CA THR A 182 -12.80 -5.52 6.20
C THR A 182 -12.94 -7.03 6.26
N ASN A 183 -12.17 -7.82 5.48
CA ASN A 183 -12.37 -9.25 5.41
C ASN A 183 -11.03 -10.00 5.31
N GLU A 184 -10.49 -10.42 6.47
CA GLU A 184 -9.31 -11.31 6.54
C GLU A 184 -9.50 -12.61 5.76
N GLU A 185 -10.74 -13.06 5.62
CA GLU A 185 -11.07 -14.26 4.85
C GLU A 185 -10.77 -14.05 3.36
N ASN A 186 -11.20 -12.94 2.79
CA ASN A 186 -10.89 -12.62 1.38
C ASN A 186 -9.37 -12.48 1.15
N PHE A 187 -8.64 -11.89 2.11
CA PHE A 187 -7.18 -11.83 2.03
C PHE A 187 -6.55 -13.23 1.99
N LYS A 188 -6.99 -14.13 2.89
CA LYS A 188 -6.53 -15.53 2.91
C LYS A 188 -6.85 -16.25 1.60
N LYS A 189 -8.04 -16.02 1.05
CA LYS A 189 -8.46 -16.58 -0.24
C LYS A 189 -7.61 -16.08 -1.39
N ILE A 190 -7.30 -14.78 -1.47
CA ILE A 190 -6.42 -14.24 -2.51
C ILE A 190 -4.97 -14.74 -2.35
N LYS A 191 -4.48 -14.90 -1.12
CA LYS A 191 -3.18 -15.53 -0.87
C LYS A 191 -3.18 -16.98 -1.36
N LYS A 192 -4.24 -17.73 -1.06
CA LYS A 192 -4.43 -19.09 -1.58
C LYS A 192 -4.42 -19.10 -3.12
N ALA A 193 -5.09 -18.15 -3.79
CA ALA A 193 -5.04 -18.02 -5.25
C ALA A 193 -3.63 -17.85 -5.79
N LYS A 194 -2.81 -17.03 -5.13
CA LYS A 194 -1.39 -16.88 -5.51
C LYS A 194 -0.64 -18.21 -5.35
N ASP A 195 -0.85 -18.91 -4.25
CA ASP A 195 -0.14 -20.17 -3.99
C ASP A 195 -0.56 -21.26 -4.99
N ILE A 196 -1.84 -21.33 -5.35
CA ILE A 196 -2.36 -22.24 -6.39
C ILE A 196 -1.73 -21.95 -7.75
N ILE A 197 -1.68 -20.69 -8.18
CA ILE A 197 -1.17 -20.34 -9.51
C ILE A 197 0.36 -20.52 -9.61
N ILE A 198 1.08 -20.35 -8.51
CA ILE A 198 2.52 -20.65 -8.46
C ILE A 198 2.75 -22.16 -8.49
N LYS A 199 1.99 -22.94 -7.72
CA LYS A 199 2.10 -24.41 -7.69
C LYS A 199 1.82 -25.02 -9.05
N ASN A 200 0.81 -24.50 -9.76
CA ASN A 200 0.40 -24.96 -11.07
C ASN A 200 0.96 -24.08 -12.20
N MET A 201 2.16 -23.51 -12.02
CA MET A 201 2.68 -22.52 -12.97
C MET A 201 2.89 -23.04 -14.39
N THR A 202 3.09 -24.35 -14.58
CA THR A 202 3.26 -24.98 -15.91
C THR A 202 1.94 -25.09 -16.66
N ASP A 203 0.85 -25.33 -15.94
CA ASP A 203 -0.52 -25.44 -16.47
C ASP A 203 -1.48 -24.71 -15.50
N PRO A 204 -1.51 -23.36 -15.54
CA PRO A 204 -2.26 -22.58 -14.56
C PRO A 204 -3.77 -22.63 -14.85
N PRO A 205 -4.59 -22.77 -13.80
CA PRO A 205 -6.04 -22.75 -13.93
C PRO A 205 -6.54 -21.42 -14.53
N SER A 206 -7.66 -21.46 -15.22
CA SER A 206 -8.36 -20.27 -15.68
C SER A 206 -8.77 -19.38 -14.49
N LEU A 207 -9.03 -18.09 -14.75
CA LEU A 207 -9.48 -17.20 -13.67
C LEU A 207 -10.86 -17.62 -13.10
N VAL A 208 -11.67 -18.30 -13.88
CA VAL A 208 -12.97 -18.83 -13.42
C VAL A 208 -12.73 -19.98 -12.45
N GLU A 209 -11.99 -21.02 -12.85
CA GLU A 209 -11.61 -22.14 -11.99
C GLU A 209 -10.91 -21.68 -10.72
N LEU A 210 -9.96 -20.75 -10.84
CA LEU A 210 -9.27 -20.19 -9.70
C LEU A 210 -10.22 -19.46 -8.73
N SER A 211 -11.21 -18.73 -9.26
CA SER A 211 -12.20 -18.03 -8.44
C SER A 211 -13.13 -18.98 -7.70
N GLU A 212 -13.51 -20.08 -8.34
CA GLU A 212 -14.33 -21.16 -7.75
C GLU A 212 -13.56 -21.88 -6.65
N GLU A 213 -12.31 -22.28 -6.91
CA GLU A 213 -11.47 -23.01 -5.95
C GLU A 213 -11.22 -22.22 -4.64
N ILE A 214 -11.19 -20.89 -4.73
CA ILE A 214 -11.03 -20.04 -3.54
C ILE A 214 -12.35 -19.52 -2.97
N ASN A 215 -13.49 -19.92 -3.55
CA ASN A 215 -14.82 -19.42 -3.17
C ASN A 215 -14.91 -17.88 -3.16
N LEU A 216 -14.52 -17.25 -4.27
CA LEU A 216 -14.68 -15.81 -4.53
C LEU A 216 -15.33 -15.61 -5.90
N SER A 217 -16.09 -14.51 -6.06
CA SER A 217 -16.51 -14.12 -7.41
C SER A 217 -15.31 -13.70 -8.25
N LEU A 218 -15.37 -13.94 -9.56
CA LEU A 218 -14.33 -13.58 -10.53
C LEU A 218 -13.95 -12.08 -10.42
N LYS A 219 -14.93 -11.20 -10.20
CA LYS A 219 -14.69 -9.76 -9.98
C LYS A 219 -13.84 -9.53 -8.74
N LYS A 220 -14.21 -10.12 -7.60
CA LYS A 220 -13.46 -10.00 -6.33
C LYS A 220 -12.04 -10.59 -6.44
N LEU A 221 -11.85 -11.69 -7.17
CA LEU A 221 -10.53 -12.25 -7.45
C LEU A 221 -9.67 -11.25 -8.22
N LYS A 222 -10.14 -10.72 -9.37
CA LYS A 222 -9.39 -9.80 -10.21
C LYS A 222 -8.99 -8.52 -9.48
N GLU A 223 -9.96 -7.87 -8.84
CA GLU A 223 -9.76 -6.62 -8.09
C GLU A 223 -8.84 -6.85 -6.88
N GLY A 224 -9.11 -7.91 -6.12
CA GLY A 224 -8.36 -8.26 -4.94
C GLY A 224 -6.92 -8.63 -5.24
N PHE A 225 -6.69 -9.43 -6.26
CA PHE A 225 -5.34 -9.82 -6.65
C PHE A 225 -4.52 -8.62 -7.14
N LYS A 226 -5.11 -7.77 -8.01
CA LYS A 226 -4.47 -6.52 -8.45
C LYS A 226 -4.19 -5.58 -7.28
N LYS A 227 -5.08 -5.49 -6.31
CA LYS A 227 -4.93 -4.63 -5.12
C LYS A 227 -3.82 -5.13 -4.18
N ILE A 228 -3.69 -6.45 -3.99
CA ILE A 228 -2.68 -7.06 -3.10
C ILE A 228 -1.31 -7.11 -3.76
N TYR A 229 -1.24 -7.56 -5.01
CA TYR A 229 0.03 -7.81 -5.69
C TYR A 229 0.40 -6.74 -6.72
N GLY A 230 -0.42 -5.70 -6.89
CA GLY A 230 -0.17 -4.55 -7.77
C GLY A 230 -0.40 -4.81 -9.26
N LYS A 231 -0.77 -6.04 -9.64
CA LYS A 231 -0.91 -6.48 -11.04
C LYS A 231 -1.93 -7.59 -11.21
N PRO A 232 -2.47 -7.79 -12.43
CA PRO A 232 -3.35 -8.91 -12.74
C PRO A 232 -2.67 -10.28 -12.49
N VAL A 233 -3.50 -11.31 -12.24
CA VAL A 233 -3.07 -12.66 -11.87
C VAL A 233 -2.02 -13.23 -12.83
N TYR A 234 -2.29 -13.23 -14.14
CA TYR A 234 -1.35 -13.81 -15.12
C TYR A 234 -0.12 -12.94 -15.35
N GLN A 235 -0.21 -11.62 -15.22
CA GLN A 235 0.95 -10.75 -15.27
C GLN A 235 1.89 -11.04 -14.08
N PHE A 236 1.33 -11.26 -12.91
CA PHE A 236 2.09 -11.70 -11.73
C PHE A 236 2.81 -13.03 -12.00
N LEU A 237 2.08 -14.01 -12.57
CA LEU A 237 2.66 -15.32 -12.88
C LEU A 237 3.81 -15.23 -13.90
N ILE A 238 3.64 -14.44 -14.97
CA ILE A 238 4.71 -14.23 -15.96
C ILE A 238 5.95 -13.63 -15.30
N GLU A 239 5.77 -12.62 -14.46
CA GLU A 239 6.91 -12.00 -13.78
C GLU A 239 7.58 -12.97 -12.79
N TYR A 240 6.79 -13.78 -12.07
CA TYR A 240 7.33 -14.83 -11.20
C TYR A 240 8.15 -15.87 -12.00
N LYS A 241 7.62 -16.36 -13.14
CA LYS A 241 8.34 -17.25 -14.04
C LYS A 241 9.67 -16.63 -14.51
N MET A 242 9.69 -15.34 -14.82
CA MET A 242 10.91 -14.66 -15.27
C MET A 242 11.96 -14.54 -14.14
N GLU A 243 11.55 -14.26 -12.91
CA GLU A 243 12.47 -14.25 -11.77
C GLU A 243 13.07 -15.65 -11.52
N LEU A 244 12.23 -16.69 -11.61
CA LEU A 244 12.69 -18.08 -11.49
C LEU A 244 13.63 -18.46 -12.66
N ALA A 245 13.30 -18.03 -13.87
CA ALA A 245 14.17 -18.23 -15.04
C ALA A 245 15.56 -17.63 -14.82
N LYS A 246 15.59 -16.39 -14.33
CA LYS A 246 16.85 -15.71 -14.03
C LYS A 246 17.70 -16.51 -13.05
N LYS A 247 17.08 -17.03 -11.99
CA LYS A 247 17.76 -17.86 -10.99
C LYS A 247 18.32 -19.14 -11.62
N LEU A 248 17.50 -19.93 -12.34
CA LEU A 248 17.90 -21.18 -12.98
C LEU A 248 19.02 -21.00 -14.03
N LEU A 249 18.99 -19.88 -14.77
CA LEU A 249 20.05 -19.57 -15.75
C LEU A 249 21.37 -19.15 -15.09
N SER A 250 21.33 -18.53 -13.91
CA SER A 250 22.52 -18.13 -13.16
C SER A 250 23.22 -19.31 -12.47
N GLU A 251 22.48 -20.36 -12.10
CA GLU A 251 23.00 -21.58 -11.47
C GLU A 251 23.73 -22.48 -12.49
N ASN A 252 23.73 -22.17 -13.77
CA ASN A 252 24.39 -22.87 -14.89
C ASN A 252 24.00 -24.33 -15.11
N ASP A 253 23.10 -24.91 -14.33
CA ASP A 253 22.70 -26.31 -14.40
C ASP A 253 21.75 -26.63 -15.56
N TYR A 254 21.11 -25.61 -16.15
CA TYR A 254 20.08 -25.78 -17.16
C TYR A 254 20.37 -24.98 -18.42
N ASN A 255 20.08 -25.57 -19.58
CA ASN A 255 20.08 -24.83 -20.83
C ASN A 255 18.77 -24.04 -21.04
N VAL A 256 18.73 -23.15 -22.03
CA VAL A 256 17.60 -22.26 -22.29
C VAL A 256 16.29 -23.01 -22.53
N ASN A 257 16.38 -24.15 -23.26
CA ASN A 257 15.21 -24.97 -23.58
C ASN A 257 14.68 -25.70 -22.34
N GLU A 258 15.56 -26.23 -21.52
CA GLU A 258 15.19 -26.88 -20.26
C GLU A 258 14.51 -25.90 -19.28
N VAL A 259 15.04 -24.68 -19.18
CA VAL A 259 14.39 -23.62 -18.36
C VAL A 259 13.01 -23.28 -18.93
N SER A 260 12.89 -23.16 -20.27
CA SER A 260 11.60 -22.88 -20.91
C SER A 260 10.56 -23.95 -20.57
N LEU A 261 10.92 -25.24 -20.68
CA LEU A 261 10.03 -26.36 -20.34
C LEU A 261 9.66 -26.41 -18.86
N LYS A 262 10.64 -26.22 -17.97
CA LYS A 262 10.41 -26.17 -16.50
C LYS A 262 9.43 -25.07 -16.11
N LEU A 263 9.39 -23.98 -16.86
CA LEU A 263 8.45 -22.87 -16.62
C LEU A 263 7.10 -23.05 -17.33
N GLY A 264 6.89 -24.18 -18.05
CA GLY A 264 5.64 -24.48 -18.72
C GLY A 264 5.40 -23.66 -19.99
N TYR A 265 6.46 -23.31 -20.72
CA TYR A 265 6.34 -22.73 -22.06
C TYR A 265 6.35 -23.88 -23.09
N SER A 266 5.27 -23.98 -23.85
CA SER A 266 5.17 -24.95 -24.96
C SER A 266 6.15 -24.65 -26.12
N ASN A 267 6.57 -23.38 -26.22
CA ASN A 267 7.51 -22.92 -27.23
C ASN A 267 8.58 -22.01 -26.58
N ALA A 268 9.85 -22.39 -26.78
CA ALA A 268 10.99 -21.62 -26.26
C ALA A 268 11.04 -20.18 -26.82
N SER A 269 10.50 -19.92 -28.01
CA SER A 269 10.47 -18.57 -28.58
C SER A 269 9.63 -17.61 -27.76
N HIS A 270 8.50 -18.06 -27.22
CA HIS A 270 7.66 -17.23 -26.30
C HIS A 270 8.41 -16.93 -25.01
N PHE A 271 9.10 -17.91 -24.45
CA PHE A 271 9.95 -17.70 -23.27
C PHE A 271 11.07 -16.68 -23.56
N ILE A 272 11.81 -16.83 -24.65
CA ILE A 272 12.91 -15.94 -25.03
C ILE A 272 12.39 -14.50 -25.20
N THR A 273 11.22 -14.33 -25.82
CA THR A 273 10.59 -13.01 -25.99
C THR A 273 10.19 -12.40 -24.65
N ALA A 274 9.53 -13.17 -23.77
CA ALA A 274 9.13 -12.70 -22.45
C ALA A 274 10.34 -12.31 -21.58
N PHE A 275 11.40 -13.10 -21.60
CA PHE A 275 12.63 -12.84 -20.87
C PHE A 275 13.35 -11.57 -21.38
N LYS A 276 13.46 -11.42 -22.72
CA LYS A 276 14.05 -10.23 -23.35
C LYS A 276 13.26 -8.96 -23.03
N ASN A 277 11.92 -9.04 -23.04
CA ASN A 277 11.06 -7.90 -22.71
C ASN A 277 11.27 -7.45 -21.26
N LYS A 278 11.53 -8.38 -20.33
CA LYS A 278 11.73 -8.06 -18.93
C LYS A 278 13.15 -7.58 -18.59
N TYR A 279 14.17 -8.21 -19.17
CA TYR A 279 15.57 -7.96 -18.80
C TYR A 279 16.42 -7.25 -19.86
N GLY A 280 15.86 -6.96 -21.04
CA GLY A 280 16.57 -6.30 -22.14
C GLY A 280 17.53 -7.21 -22.92
N LEU A 281 17.82 -8.43 -22.42
CA LEU A 281 18.75 -9.40 -22.98
C LEU A 281 18.07 -10.75 -23.21
N THR A 282 18.50 -11.47 -24.22
CA THR A 282 18.04 -12.87 -24.41
C THR A 282 18.58 -13.78 -23.29
N PRO A 283 17.90 -14.90 -22.95
CA PRO A 283 18.39 -15.86 -21.97
C PRO A 283 19.82 -16.38 -22.29
N LYS A 284 20.13 -16.58 -23.53
CA LYS A 284 21.46 -17.03 -23.98
C LYS A 284 22.54 -16.00 -23.69
N ASN A 285 22.27 -14.73 -23.96
CA ASN A 285 23.20 -13.64 -23.67
C ASN A 285 23.33 -13.38 -22.20
N PHE A 286 22.23 -13.52 -21.45
CA PHE A 286 22.24 -13.43 -19.99
C PHE A 286 23.16 -14.49 -19.38
N LYS A 287 23.04 -15.78 -19.80
CA LYS A 287 23.84 -16.89 -19.30
C LYS A 287 25.34 -16.76 -19.64
N LYS A 288 25.72 -16.07 -20.72
CA LYS A 288 27.13 -15.83 -21.08
C LYS A 288 27.81 -14.77 -20.19
N ASN A 289 27.03 -13.91 -19.56
CA ASN A 289 27.52 -12.78 -18.73
C ASN A 289 27.61 -13.15 -17.25
N TYR A 290 27.23 -14.37 -16.88
CA TYR A 290 27.33 -14.96 -15.54
C TYR A 290 28.10 -16.30 -15.61
#